data_50b8d1dd11f04da002b3f685a8637623
#
_entry.id   50b8d1dd11f04da002b3f685a8637623
#
_cell.length_a   1.000
_cell.length_b   1.000
_cell.length_c   1.000
_cell.angle_alpha   90.00
_cell.angle_beta   90.00
_cell.angle_gamma   90.00
#
_symmetry.space_group_name_H-M   'P 1'
#
loop_
_entity.id
_entity.type
_entity.pdbx_description
1 polymer ?
#
loop_
_entity_poly.entity_id
_entity_poly.type
_entity_poly.pdbx_seq_one_letter_code
_entity_poly.pdbx_strand_id
1 'polypeptide(L)'
;MAELPIAATGTLRTFCEAGMLRLIDFHLARRLAQLTGEADPEVILACALAVRELRLGSVCVDLASAAERLQPEADLDDGTTEAAWLELPWPDAQSWLRRVAESATVATTPEVEAPFRLDGSLLYLDRYWRQERALAELLRARSGIGSDPVQVEFATDERLDEHQRAAVTAALSHLTTVITGGPGTGKTTIVARILEALAPTAPRVALCAPTGKAAARLLQEVGGATGHTWGGTLHKLLGLRPRSSGSEFGPDNPLPYDVVVVDETSMVSLELMTALVSALSERSRLILLGDPHQLRSVEAGAVLADIESADDLVMEPGGSLARLQNNYRSNPEINYLADAILEGDADAARAAVESAETIELVVFSAEVDPSTLPTLRHDSLATATSVRGHAIDGEGDAANKALNRHRVLCGHREGPFGVTHWARSLRAWLSTELDDYGFDARHYAGQPLLIQRNSDLFSNGDTAVVVRRADDELVAVVDRPEGALWVAPSLLDDATDLHAMTIHKSQGSQFDRVSVVLPPQGSPLLTRELLYTAVTRAREGVRLYGTWEALAEAVGTPARRASGLAGPEPG
;
A
#
# COMPACT_ATOMS: atom_id res chain seq x y z
N MET A 1 13.32 21.19 14.97
CA MET A 1 12.25 22.01 15.60
C MET A 1 11.11 22.15 14.60
N ALA A 2 9.93 21.62 14.94
CA ALA A 2 8.76 21.80 14.11
C ALA A 2 8.44 23.31 13.98
N GLU A 3 8.16 23.80 12.77
CA GLU A 3 7.73 25.18 12.57
C GLU A 3 6.37 25.38 13.25
N LEU A 4 6.32 26.21 14.28
CA LEU A 4 5.11 26.51 15.03
C LEU A 4 4.28 27.59 14.31
N PRO A 5 2.95 27.43 14.18
CA PRO A 5 2.11 28.46 13.59
C PRO A 5 2.04 29.68 14.53
N ILE A 6 2.47 30.85 14.04
CA ILE A 6 2.47 32.11 14.82
C ILE A 6 1.07 32.42 15.38
N ALA A 7 0.03 31.96 14.73
CA ALA A 7 -1.37 32.22 15.08
C ALA A 7 -2.00 31.17 16.01
N ALA A 8 -1.26 30.13 16.40
CA ALA A 8 -1.74 29.15 17.36
C ALA A 8 -1.60 29.70 18.80
N THR A 9 -2.69 29.65 19.55
CA THR A 9 -2.75 30.11 20.94
C THR A 9 -3.47 29.09 21.81
N GLY A 10 -3.22 29.12 23.14
CA GLY A 10 -3.91 28.23 24.08
C GLY A 10 -3.72 26.73 23.75
N THR A 11 -4.79 25.96 23.89
CA THR A 11 -4.83 24.50 23.63
C THR A 11 -4.26 24.12 22.26
N LEU A 12 -4.64 24.84 21.20
CA LEU A 12 -4.13 24.56 19.84
C LEU A 12 -2.61 24.67 19.74
N ARG A 13 -2.03 25.66 20.44
CA ARG A 13 -0.58 25.82 20.49
C ARG A 13 0.08 24.64 21.19
N THR A 14 -0.48 24.18 22.31
CA THR A 14 0.05 23.03 23.06
C THR A 14 0.06 21.76 22.18
N PHE A 15 -1.00 21.51 21.39
CA PHE A 15 -1.05 20.38 20.45
C PHE A 15 -0.03 20.50 19.30
N CYS A 16 0.25 21.71 18.82
CA CYS A 16 1.30 21.95 17.83
C CYS A 16 2.71 21.73 18.42
N GLU A 17 2.96 22.25 19.64
CA GLU A 17 4.23 22.10 20.35
C GLU A 17 4.55 20.64 20.69
N ALA A 18 3.52 19.85 20.99
CA ALA A 18 3.64 18.40 21.21
C ALA A 18 3.81 17.57 19.92
N GLY A 19 3.86 18.20 18.73
CA GLY A 19 3.96 17.48 17.45
C GLY A 19 2.69 16.75 17.02
N MET A 20 1.55 16.99 17.72
CA MET A 20 0.27 16.40 17.38
C MET A 20 -0.32 17.02 16.10
N LEU A 21 -0.08 18.29 15.83
CA LEU A 21 -0.58 19.01 14.67
C LEU A 21 0.58 19.64 13.89
N ARG A 22 0.59 19.45 12.56
CA ARG A 22 1.49 20.18 11.66
C ARG A 22 0.87 21.51 11.22
N LEU A 23 1.70 22.40 10.65
CA LEU A 23 1.26 23.69 10.11
C LEU A 23 0.04 23.57 9.21
N ILE A 24 0.05 22.59 8.30
CA ILE A 24 -1.03 22.38 7.33
C ILE A 24 -2.34 22.01 8.01
N ASP A 25 -2.31 21.16 9.03
CA ASP A 25 -3.49 20.70 9.77
C ASP A 25 -4.17 21.88 10.46
N PHE A 26 -3.38 22.70 11.15
CA PHE A 26 -3.85 23.90 11.83
C PHE A 26 -4.39 24.96 10.86
N HIS A 27 -3.62 25.30 9.82
CA HIS A 27 -4.00 26.39 8.93
C HIS A 27 -5.24 26.09 8.10
N LEU A 28 -5.39 24.84 7.62
CA LEU A 28 -6.57 24.42 6.86
C LEU A 28 -7.83 24.46 7.75
N ALA A 29 -7.77 23.83 8.94
CA ALA A 29 -8.90 23.82 9.88
C ALA A 29 -9.32 25.27 10.27
N ARG A 30 -8.34 26.09 10.64
CA ARG A 30 -8.58 27.49 10.98
C ARG A 30 -9.19 28.28 9.81
N ARG A 31 -8.72 28.06 8.58
CA ARG A 31 -9.26 28.74 7.41
C ARG A 31 -10.73 28.37 7.17
N LEU A 32 -11.08 27.10 7.28
CA LEU A 32 -12.45 26.63 7.13
C LEU A 32 -13.33 27.16 8.25
N ALA A 33 -12.88 27.14 9.50
CA ALA A 33 -13.57 27.73 10.65
C ALA A 33 -13.84 29.24 10.46
N GLN A 34 -12.86 29.99 9.96
CA GLN A 34 -13.04 31.43 9.65
C GLN A 34 -14.12 31.70 8.59
N LEU A 35 -14.24 30.84 7.58
CA LEU A 35 -15.25 30.97 6.53
C LEU A 35 -16.68 30.78 7.03
N THR A 36 -16.84 30.02 8.10
CA THR A 36 -18.14 29.73 8.75
C THR A 36 -18.40 30.57 10.00
N GLY A 37 -17.42 31.39 10.40
CA GLY A 37 -17.52 32.25 11.58
C GLY A 37 -17.26 31.55 12.91
N GLU A 38 -16.67 30.35 12.88
CA GLU A 38 -16.31 29.57 14.08
C GLU A 38 -15.06 30.14 14.76
N ALA A 39 -15.11 30.26 16.09
CA ALA A 39 -14.02 30.77 16.92
C ALA A 39 -13.69 29.88 18.14
N ASP A 40 -14.48 28.85 18.41
CA ASP A 40 -14.23 27.94 19.53
C ASP A 40 -12.96 27.12 19.27
N PRO A 41 -11.92 27.25 20.13
CA PRO A 41 -10.65 26.55 19.93
C PRO A 41 -10.77 25.02 20.02
N GLU A 42 -11.78 24.48 20.75
CA GLU A 42 -12.00 23.03 20.82
C GLU A 42 -12.63 22.50 19.53
N VAL A 43 -13.52 23.25 18.89
CA VAL A 43 -14.05 22.91 17.56
C VAL A 43 -12.95 22.97 16.52
N ILE A 44 -12.10 24.02 16.53
CA ILE A 44 -10.97 24.13 15.62
C ILE A 44 -9.98 22.98 15.83
N LEU A 45 -9.76 22.53 17.08
CA LEU A 45 -8.93 21.37 17.39
C LEU A 45 -9.49 20.10 16.75
N ALA A 46 -10.79 19.83 16.90
CA ALA A 46 -11.44 18.67 16.27
C ALA A 46 -11.26 18.69 14.74
N CYS A 47 -11.50 19.85 14.11
CA CYS A 47 -11.30 20.05 12.68
C CYS A 47 -9.83 19.83 12.26
N ALA A 48 -8.85 20.31 13.05
CA ALA A 48 -7.44 20.12 12.77
C ALA A 48 -7.00 18.65 12.89
N LEU A 49 -7.56 17.92 13.85
CA LEU A 49 -7.34 16.47 13.98
C LEU A 49 -7.95 15.70 12.81
N ALA A 50 -9.15 16.08 12.33
CA ALA A 50 -9.73 15.44 11.14
C ALA A 50 -8.84 15.66 9.88
N VAL A 51 -8.27 16.86 9.71
CA VAL A 51 -7.32 17.13 8.62
C VAL A 51 -6.03 16.33 8.80
N ARG A 52 -5.52 16.23 10.02
CA ARG A 52 -4.34 15.41 10.36
C ARG A 52 -4.57 13.95 10.01
N GLU A 53 -5.66 13.37 10.48
CA GLU A 53 -5.97 11.97 10.23
C GLU A 53 -6.12 11.68 8.74
N LEU A 54 -6.75 12.59 7.99
CA LEU A 54 -6.81 12.48 6.54
C LEU A 54 -5.42 12.47 5.89
N ARG A 55 -4.52 13.32 6.33
CA ARG A 55 -3.12 13.36 5.85
C ARG A 55 -2.36 12.07 6.17
N LEU A 56 -2.72 11.40 7.27
CA LEU A 56 -2.17 10.11 7.69
C LEU A 56 -2.89 8.91 7.06
N GLY A 57 -3.90 9.17 6.20
CA GLY A 57 -4.58 8.15 5.41
C GLY A 57 -5.88 7.61 6.02
N SER A 58 -6.32 8.09 7.19
CA SER A 58 -7.66 7.86 7.72
C SER A 58 -8.69 8.65 6.92
N VAL A 59 -9.96 8.27 6.96
CA VAL A 59 -11.05 9.02 6.31
C VAL A 59 -11.68 10.01 7.28
N CYS A 60 -11.64 9.70 8.56
CA CYS A 60 -12.22 10.49 9.65
C CYS A 60 -11.35 10.44 10.91
N VAL A 61 -11.76 11.15 11.94
CA VAL A 61 -11.27 11.00 13.31
C VAL A 61 -12.41 10.64 14.24
N ASP A 62 -12.21 9.66 15.10
CA ASP A 62 -13.16 9.34 16.16
C ASP A 62 -12.87 10.22 17.39
N LEU A 63 -13.70 11.22 17.62
CA LEU A 63 -13.54 12.18 18.72
C LEU A 63 -13.78 11.54 20.10
N ALA A 64 -14.54 10.45 20.17
CA ALA A 64 -14.80 9.77 21.44
C ALA A 64 -13.55 9.07 21.99
N SER A 65 -12.68 8.58 21.11
CA SER A 65 -11.46 7.84 21.48
C SER A 65 -10.18 8.57 21.13
N ALA A 66 -10.24 9.83 20.67
CA ALA A 66 -9.09 10.57 20.17
C ALA A 66 -7.95 10.69 21.18
N ALA A 67 -8.27 10.96 22.45
CA ALA A 67 -7.28 11.09 23.53
C ALA A 67 -6.51 9.80 23.82
N GLU A 68 -7.10 8.65 23.59
CA GLU A 68 -6.50 7.33 23.84
C GLU A 68 -5.76 6.79 22.61
N ARG A 69 -6.22 7.17 21.41
CA ARG A 69 -5.77 6.55 20.16
C ARG A 69 -4.75 7.38 19.39
N LEU A 70 -4.78 8.72 19.49
CA LEU A 70 -3.91 9.56 18.70
C LEU A 70 -2.56 9.77 19.38
N GLN A 71 -1.50 9.61 18.60
CA GLN A 71 -0.12 9.82 19.05
C GLN A 71 0.53 10.91 18.19
N PRO A 72 1.47 11.71 18.72
CA PRO A 72 2.25 12.65 17.94
C PRO A 72 2.99 11.94 16.80
N GLU A 73 3.22 12.66 15.72
CA GLU A 73 4.14 12.20 14.69
C GLU A 73 5.56 12.32 15.24
N ALA A 74 6.25 11.20 15.44
CA ALA A 74 7.65 11.22 15.88
C ALA A 74 8.52 11.86 14.79
N ASP A 75 9.09 13.02 15.05
CA ASP A 75 10.27 13.49 14.33
C ASP A 75 11.46 12.68 14.82
N LEU A 76 12.01 11.80 13.98
CA LEU A 76 13.11 10.89 14.31
C LEU A 76 14.44 11.61 14.68
N ASP A 77 14.50 12.92 14.52
CA ASP A 77 15.70 13.74 14.78
C ASP A 77 15.74 14.39 16.18
N ASP A 78 14.63 14.43 16.89
CA ASP A 78 14.57 15.07 18.20
C ASP A 78 14.13 14.02 19.24
N GLY A 79 15.00 13.65 20.17
CA GLY A 79 14.70 12.76 21.28
C GLY A 79 13.61 13.29 22.24
N THR A 80 12.50 13.77 21.68
CA THR A 80 11.32 14.23 22.40
C THR A 80 10.62 13.04 23.04
N THR A 81 10.74 13.01 24.35
CA THR A 81 10.29 12.03 25.30
C THR A 81 8.79 11.73 25.19
N GLU A 82 8.42 10.45 25.24
CA GLU A 82 7.07 9.90 25.42
C GLU A 82 6.21 10.60 26.50
N ALA A 83 6.82 11.32 27.44
CA ALA A 83 6.14 11.95 28.55
C ALA A 83 5.30 13.20 28.20
N ALA A 84 5.62 13.90 27.11
CA ALA A 84 5.00 15.21 26.84
C ALA A 84 3.60 15.12 26.23
N TRP A 85 3.23 14.04 25.55
CA TRP A 85 1.93 13.89 24.90
C TRP A 85 0.86 13.23 25.80
N LEU A 86 1.27 12.53 26.85
CA LEU A 86 0.36 11.92 27.85
C LEU A 86 -0.40 12.98 28.67
N GLU A 87 0.11 14.22 28.73
CA GLU A 87 -0.48 15.32 29.50
C GLU A 87 -1.18 16.38 28.63
N LEU A 88 -1.51 16.06 27.36
CA LEU A 88 -2.23 17.02 26.50
C LEU A 88 -3.61 17.36 27.09
N PRO A 89 -4.02 18.63 27.04
CA PRO A 89 -5.30 19.08 27.57
C PRO A 89 -6.46 18.70 26.64
N TRP A 90 -6.75 17.40 26.54
CA TRP A 90 -7.86 16.90 25.75
C TRP A 90 -9.20 17.38 26.33
N PRO A 91 -10.15 17.81 25.50
CA PRO A 91 -11.50 18.10 25.95
C PRO A 91 -12.20 16.84 26.46
N ASP A 92 -13.16 16.99 27.38
CA ASP A 92 -14.06 15.90 27.74
C ASP A 92 -14.88 15.46 26.52
N ALA A 93 -14.85 14.18 26.19
CA ALA A 93 -15.36 13.63 24.94
C ALA A 93 -16.85 13.98 24.69
N GLN A 94 -17.71 13.90 25.72
CA GLN A 94 -19.14 14.16 25.55
C GLN A 94 -19.43 15.66 25.35
N SER A 95 -18.77 16.52 26.10
CA SER A 95 -18.93 17.96 25.96
C SER A 95 -18.34 18.44 24.63
N TRP A 96 -17.23 17.83 24.20
CA TRP A 96 -16.58 18.11 22.94
C TRP A 96 -17.45 17.77 21.74
N LEU A 97 -18.00 16.55 21.70
CA LEU A 97 -18.93 16.12 20.65
C LEU A 97 -20.15 17.05 20.52
N ARG A 98 -20.73 17.50 21.65
CA ARG A 98 -21.84 18.46 21.62
C ARG A 98 -21.43 19.81 21.02
N ARG A 99 -20.29 20.39 21.43
CA ARG A 99 -19.80 21.65 20.86
C ARG A 99 -19.53 21.55 19.37
N VAL A 100 -18.91 20.45 18.95
CA VAL A 100 -18.64 20.17 17.53
C VAL A 100 -19.95 20.04 16.75
N ALA A 101 -20.95 19.35 17.30
CA ALA A 101 -22.26 19.19 16.65
C ALA A 101 -23.06 20.51 16.54
N GLU A 102 -22.87 21.45 17.46
CA GLU A 102 -23.55 22.75 17.48
C GLU A 102 -22.87 23.81 16.59
N SER A 103 -21.66 23.52 16.08
CA SER A 103 -20.87 24.44 15.26
C SER A 103 -21.41 24.57 13.84
N ALA A 104 -21.46 25.80 13.32
CA ALA A 104 -21.79 26.06 11.92
C ALA A 104 -20.75 25.52 10.91
N THR A 105 -19.55 25.11 11.38
CA THR A 105 -18.49 24.50 10.58
C THR A 105 -18.78 23.03 10.32
N VAL A 106 -19.69 22.41 11.08
CA VAL A 106 -19.95 20.97 11.09
C VAL A 106 -21.42 20.71 10.79
N ALA A 107 -21.70 19.86 9.82
CA ALA A 107 -23.04 19.36 9.56
C ALA A 107 -23.24 18.01 10.26
N THR A 108 -24.44 17.80 10.79
CA THR A 108 -24.85 16.55 11.44
C THR A 108 -25.92 15.79 10.64
N THR A 109 -26.45 16.41 9.56
CA THR A 109 -27.43 15.79 8.66
C THR A 109 -27.05 15.98 7.20
N PRO A 110 -27.45 15.07 6.30
CA PRO A 110 -27.05 15.11 4.89
C PRO A 110 -27.44 16.39 4.13
N GLU A 111 -28.52 17.04 4.55
CA GLU A 111 -29.11 18.20 3.89
C GLU A 111 -28.34 19.51 4.16
N VAL A 112 -27.57 19.54 5.24
CA VAL A 112 -26.78 20.72 5.63
C VAL A 112 -25.43 20.68 4.95
N GLU A 113 -25.05 21.77 4.29
CA GLU A 113 -23.72 21.94 3.71
C GLU A 113 -22.78 22.61 4.70
N ALA A 114 -21.69 21.93 5.06
CA ALA A 114 -20.63 22.46 5.89
C ALA A 114 -19.28 21.81 5.50
N PRO A 115 -18.14 22.44 5.82
CA PRO A 115 -16.84 21.87 5.49
C PRO A 115 -16.54 20.53 6.14
N PHE A 116 -17.11 20.32 7.33
CA PHE A 116 -16.96 19.08 8.09
C PHE A 116 -18.29 18.40 8.33
N ARG A 117 -18.25 17.11 8.61
CA ARG A 117 -19.41 16.25 8.89
C ARG A 117 -19.15 15.43 10.14
N LEU A 118 -20.08 15.49 11.09
CA LEU A 118 -20.09 14.61 12.25
C LEU A 118 -21.17 13.53 12.06
N ASP A 119 -20.75 12.26 12.08
CA ASP A 119 -21.61 11.08 12.02
C ASP A 119 -21.32 10.20 13.24
N GLY A 120 -22.22 10.20 14.22
CA GLY A 120 -21.95 9.64 15.55
C GLY A 120 -20.80 10.37 16.25
N SER A 121 -19.69 9.67 16.50
CA SER A 121 -18.46 10.26 17.05
C SER A 121 -17.39 10.55 15.98
N LEU A 122 -17.65 10.16 14.74
CA LEU A 122 -16.70 10.28 13.63
C LEU A 122 -16.82 11.65 12.95
N LEU A 123 -15.72 12.41 12.96
CA LEU A 123 -15.63 13.70 12.29
C LEU A 123 -14.82 13.58 10.99
N TYR A 124 -15.44 14.00 9.90
CA TYR A 124 -14.90 13.96 8.54
C TYR A 124 -14.71 15.36 7.96
N LEU A 125 -13.89 15.50 6.93
CA LEU A 125 -14.18 16.49 5.90
C LEU A 125 -15.37 15.99 5.08
N ASP A 126 -16.37 16.86 4.81
CA ASP A 126 -17.66 16.49 4.19
C ASP A 126 -17.50 15.73 2.87
N ARG A 127 -16.51 16.08 2.04
CA ARG A 127 -16.21 15.40 0.79
C ARG A 127 -15.98 13.89 0.98
N TYR A 128 -15.20 13.50 2.00
CA TYR A 128 -14.85 12.11 2.22
C TYR A 128 -15.99 11.31 2.83
N TRP A 129 -16.79 11.93 3.70
CA TRP A 129 -18.02 11.33 4.18
C TRP A 129 -18.99 11.01 3.03
N ARG A 130 -19.18 11.97 2.08
CA ARG A 130 -20.03 11.75 0.91
C ARG A 130 -19.49 10.63 0.01
N GLN A 131 -18.19 10.55 -0.20
CA GLN A 131 -17.57 9.49 -0.97
C GLN A 131 -17.74 8.12 -0.32
N GLU A 132 -17.56 8.02 0.99
CA GLU A 132 -17.71 6.78 1.73
C GLU A 132 -19.17 6.30 1.72
N ARG A 133 -20.11 7.18 1.93
CA ARG A 133 -21.55 6.89 1.82
C ARG A 133 -21.93 6.46 0.41
N ALA A 134 -21.49 7.18 -0.60
CA ALA A 134 -21.75 6.84 -2.00
C ALA A 134 -21.19 5.45 -2.35
N LEU A 135 -19.96 5.12 -1.91
CA LEU A 135 -19.39 3.81 -2.12
C LEU A 135 -20.20 2.70 -1.44
N ALA A 136 -20.59 2.89 -0.19
CA ALA A 136 -21.43 1.93 0.55
C ALA A 136 -22.77 1.69 -0.16
N GLU A 137 -23.45 2.74 -0.59
CA GLU A 137 -24.72 2.66 -1.32
C GLU A 137 -24.55 1.93 -2.66
N LEU A 138 -23.49 2.23 -3.42
CA LEU A 138 -23.20 1.57 -4.69
C LEU A 138 -22.91 0.07 -4.51
N LEU A 139 -22.13 -0.30 -3.51
CA LEU A 139 -21.80 -1.71 -3.23
C LEU A 139 -23.05 -2.48 -2.79
N ARG A 140 -23.86 -1.92 -1.88
CA ARG A 140 -25.13 -2.53 -1.44
C ARG A 140 -26.14 -2.66 -2.60
N ALA A 141 -26.26 -1.62 -3.43
CA ALA A 141 -27.14 -1.66 -4.61
C ALA A 141 -26.72 -2.79 -5.56
N ARG A 142 -25.41 -2.94 -5.83
CA ARG A 142 -24.89 -4.02 -6.68
C ARG A 142 -25.10 -5.40 -6.05
N SER A 143 -24.92 -5.50 -4.73
CA SER A 143 -25.19 -6.75 -3.99
C SER A 143 -26.66 -7.16 -4.01
N GLY A 144 -27.58 -6.22 -4.20
CA GLY A 144 -29.02 -6.49 -4.37
C GLY A 144 -29.40 -7.04 -5.76
N ILE A 145 -28.49 -6.98 -6.76
CA ILE A 145 -28.77 -7.42 -8.13
C ILE A 145 -28.32 -8.88 -8.30
N GLY A 146 -29.26 -9.79 -8.51
CA GLY A 146 -28.95 -11.17 -8.86
C GLY A 146 -28.27 -11.28 -10.24
N SER A 147 -27.39 -12.23 -10.42
CA SER A 147 -26.77 -12.55 -11.70
C SER A 147 -27.13 -13.98 -12.15
N ASP A 148 -27.17 -14.21 -13.44
CA ASP A 148 -27.27 -15.56 -13.99
C ASP A 148 -25.93 -16.29 -13.74
N PRO A 149 -25.91 -17.40 -12.97
CA PRO A 149 -24.67 -18.11 -12.67
C PRO A 149 -24.14 -18.79 -13.92
N VAL A 150 -22.84 -18.62 -14.18
CA VAL A 150 -22.14 -19.39 -15.21
C VAL A 150 -21.67 -20.70 -14.60
N GLN A 151 -22.13 -21.81 -15.16
CA GLN A 151 -21.74 -23.14 -14.71
C GLN A 151 -20.28 -23.42 -15.04
N VAL A 152 -19.53 -23.95 -14.09
CA VAL A 152 -18.15 -24.37 -14.28
C VAL A 152 -17.97 -25.81 -13.82
N GLU A 153 -17.34 -26.61 -14.66
CA GLU A 153 -16.90 -27.95 -14.31
C GLU A 153 -15.39 -27.92 -14.03
N PHE A 154 -15.00 -28.38 -12.85
CA PHE A 154 -13.59 -28.54 -12.50
C PHE A 154 -13.10 -29.90 -12.97
N ALA A 155 -11.98 -29.93 -13.70
CA ALA A 155 -11.36 -31.19 -14.10
C ALA A 155 -10.87 -31.97 -12.87
N THR A 156 -10.90 -33.31 -12.94
CA THR A 156 -10.54 -34.17 -11.80
C THR A 156 -9.07 -34.01 -11.39
N ASP A 157 -8.22 -33.60 -12.31
CA ASP A 157 -6.78 -33.36 -12.13
C ASP A 157 -6.44 -31.88 -11.88
N GLU A 158 -7.45 -31.01 -11.81
CA GLU A 158 -7.26 -29.58 -11.57
C GLU A 158 -6.75 -29.32 -10.15
N ARG A 159 -5.60 -28.65 -10.06
CA ARG A 159 -4.87 -28.41 -8.80
C ARG A 159 -5.40 -27.20 -8.01
N LEU A 160 -6.69 -26.92 -8.06
CA LEU A 160 -7.31 -25.91 -7.21
C LEU A 160 -7.76 -26.53 -5.90
N ASP A 161 -7.48 -25.88 -4.78
CA ASP A 161 -8.03 -26.26 -3.49
C ASP A 161 -9.53 -25.86 -3.37
N GLU A 162 -10.14 -26.23 -2.23
CA GLU A 162 -11.55 -25.98 -1.97
C GLU A 162 -11.87 -24.47 -1.94
N HIS A 163 -11.02 -23.67 -1.28
CA HIS A 163 -11.19 -22.21 -1.19
C HIS A 163 -11.05 -21.55 -2.56
N GLN A 164 -10.08 -22.00 -3.35
CA GLN A 164 -9.88 -21.50 -4.71
C GLN A 164 -11.06 -21.85 -5.63
N ARG A 165 -11.61 -23.06 -5.55
CA ARG A 165 -12.81 -23.48 -6.29
C ARG A 165 -14.04 -22.68 -5.88
N ALA A 166 -14.21 -22.45 -4.57
CA ALA A 166 -15.27 -21.60 -4.05
C ALA A 166 -15.19 -20.17 -4.58
N ALA A 167 -13.97 -19.60 -4.61
CA ALA A 167 -13.73 -18.27 -5.15
C ALA A 167 -14.07 -18.15 -6.65
N VAL A 168 -13.68 -19.15 -7.47
CA VAL A 168 -14.06 -19.22 -8.88
C VAL A 168 -15.57 -19.30 -9.04
N THR A 169 -16.23 -20.19 -8.30
CA THR A 169 -17.69 -20.36 -8.35
C THR A 169 -18.41 -19.06 -7.92
N ALA A 170 -17.94 -18.42 -6.85
CA ALA A 170 -18.48 -17.15 -6.41
C ALA A 170 -18.38 -16.07 -7.50
N ALA A 171 -17.20 -15.92 -8.12
CA ALA A 171 -16.99 -14.95 -9.18
C ALA A 171 -17.84 -15.20 -10.44
N LEU A 172 -18.20 -16.45 -10.71
CA LEU A 172 -19.09 -16.80 -11.83
C LEU A 172 -20.58 -16.67 -11.50
N SER A 173 -20.94 -16.64 -10.21
CA SER A 173 -22.32 -16.56 -9.74
C SER A 173 -22.76 -15.16 -9.35
N HIS A 174 -21.84 -14.24 -9.05
CA HIS A 174 -22.14 -12.91 -8.51
C HIS A 174 -21.61 -11.79 -9.39
N LEU A 175 -22.25 -10.61 -9.33
CA LEU A 175 -21.81 -9.40 -10.05
C LEU A 175 -20.63 -8.70 -9.36
N THR A 176 -20.52 -8.84 -8.04
CA THR A 176 -19.40 -8.29 -7.27
C THR A 176 -18.80 -9.39 -6.42
N THR A 177 -17.54 -9.73 -6.67
CA THR A 177 -16.82 -10.73 -5.87
C THR A 177 -15.52 -10.12 -5.36
N VAL A 178 -15.31 -10.22 -4.06
CA VAL A 178 -14.08 -9.84 -3.38
C VAL A 178 -13.34 -11.11 -3.01
N ILE A 179 -12.10 -11.24 -3.47
CA ILE A 179 -11.23 -12.40 -3.22
C ILE A 179 -10.04 -11.92 -2.42
N THR A 180 -10.01 -12.25 -1.14
CA THR A 180 -8.92 -11.90 -0.24
C THR A 180 -7.96 -13.06 -0.02
N GLY A 181 -6.69 -12.73 0.23
CA GLY A 181 -5.68 -13.73 0.54
C GLY A 181 -4.27 -13.17 0.44
N GLY A 182 -3.35 -13.75 1.20
CA GLY A 182 -1.95 -13.36 1.23
C GLY A 182 -1.21 -13.56 -0.10
N PRO A 183 0.05 -13.11 -0.19
CA PRO A 183 0.89 -13.40 -1.35
C PRO A 183 1.09 -14.91 -1.52
N GLY A 184 1.00 -15.40 -2.75
CA GLY A 184 1.22 -16.83 -3.04
C GLY A 184 -0.01 -17.72 -2.89
N THR A 185 -1.19 -17.19 -2.55
CA THR A 185 -2.43 -17.98 -2.40
C THR A 185 -3.08 -18.34 -3.75
N GLY A 186 -2.48 -17.96 -4.87
CA GLY A 186 -2.96 -18.33 -6.21
C GLY A 186 -4.03 -17.41 -6.79
N LYS A 187 -4.14 -16.17 -6.32
CA LYS A 187 -5.12 -15.18 -6.85
C LYS A 187 -5.11 -15.08 -8.38
N THR A 188 -3.94 -15.00 -8.99
CA THR A 188 -3.81 -14.91 -10.46
C THR A 188 -4.28 -16.18 -11.18
N THR A 189 -4.04 -17.35 -10.58
CA THR A 189 -4.53 -18.65 -11.10
C THR A 189 -6.06 -18.68 -11.10
N ILE A 190 -6.68 -18.15 -10.04
CA ILE A 190 -8.14 -18.04 -9.93
C ILE A 190 -8.70 -17.14 -11.03
N VAL A 191 -8.06 -15.96 -11.27
CA VAL A 191 -8.48 -15.06 -12.35
C VAL A 191 -8.41 -15.74 -13.71
N ALA A 192 -7.30 -16.41 -14.02
CA ALA A 192 -7.16 -17.17 -15.26
C ALA A 192 -8.33 -18.16 -15.44
N ARG A 193 -8.66 -18.90 -14.38
CA ARG A 193 -9.74 -19.89 -14.42
C ARG A 193 -11.14 -19.28 -14.58
N ILE A 194 -11.38 -18.12 -13.94
CA ILE A 194 -12.63 -17.36 -14.13
C ILE A 194 -12.75 -16.90 -15.59
N LEU A 195 -11.70 -16.34 -16.17
CA LEU A 195 -11.72 -15.85 -17.53
C LEU A 195 -11.87 -16.97 -18.56
N GLU A 196 -11.24 -18.12 -18.34
CA GLU A 196 -11.43 -19.33 -19.14
C GLU A 196 -12.90 -19.78 -19.15
N ALA A 197 -13.53 -19.81 -17.96
CA ALA A 197 -14.95 -20.19 -17.83
C ALA A 197 -15.88 -19.17 -18.52
N LEU A 198 -15.52 -17.89 -18.55
CA LEU A 198 -16.28 -16.84 -19.22
C LEU A 198 -16.00 -16.73 -20.72
N ALA A 199 -14.89 -17.30 -21.22
CA ALA A 199 -14.47 -17.19 -22.63
C ALA A 199 -15.55 -17.56 -23.66
N PRO A 200 -16.43 -18.57 -23.45
CA PRO A 200 -17.50 -18.88 -24.39
C PRO A 200 -18.49 -17.73 -24.64
N THR A 201 -18.62 -16.80 -23.70
CA THR A 201 -19.49 -15.60 -23.86
C THR A 201 -18.79 -14.45 -24.55
N ALA A 202 -17.48 -14.59 -24.87
CA ALA A 202 -16.63 -13.57 -25.50
C ALA A 202 -16.73 -12.19 -24.82
N PRO A 203 -16.55 -12.09 -23.48
CA PRO A 203 -16.72 -10.85 -22.77
C PRO A 203 -15.60 -9.84 -23.09
N ARG A 204 -15.91 -8.56 -23.02
CA ARG A 204 -14.89 -7.49 -22.99
C ARG A 204 -14.35 -7.39 -21.58
N VAL A 205 -13.07 -7.66 -21.40
CA VAL A 205 -12.42 -7.74 -20.10
C VAL A 205 -11.48 -6.56 -19.88
N ALA A 206 -11.54 -5.93 -18.71
CA ALA A 206 -10.51 -5.03 -18.22
C ALA A 206 -9.74 -5.68 -17.06
N LEU A 207 -8.42 -5.81 -17.23
CA LEU A 207 -7.48 -6.26 -16.19
C LEU A 207 -6.71 -5.04 -15.66
N CYS A 208 -6.90 -4.70 -14.41
CA CYS A 208 -6.30 -3.48 -13.87
C CYS A 208 -5.73 -3.65 -12.46
N ALA A 209 -4.87 -2.71 -12.11
CA ALA A 209 -4.29 -2.59 -10.78
C ALA A 209 -3.98 -1.11 -10.48
N PRO A 210 -3.70 -0.74 -9.23
CA PRO A 210 -3.28 0.63 -8.88
C PRO A 210 -1.97 1.04 -9.53
N THR A 211 -1.02 0.10 -9.70
CA THR A 211 0.30 0.35 -10.27
C THR A 211 0.46 -0.25 -11.67
N GLY A 212 1.30 0.38 -12.51
CA GLY A 212 1.58 -0.12 -13.86
C GLY A 212 2.21 -1.50 -13.86
N LYS A 213 3.16 -1.75 -12.95
CA LYS A 213 3.85 -3.03 -12.80
C LYS A 213 2.89 -4.17 -12.45
N ALA A 214 1.98 -3.95 -11.48
CA ALA A 214 0.99 -4.96 -11.10
C ALA A 214 0.00 -5.25 -12.25
N ALA A 215 -0.49 -4.20 -12.91
CA ALA A 215 -1.41 -4.33 -14.05
C ALA A 215 -0.78 -5.10 -15.23
N ALA A 216 0.46 -4.78 -15.56
CA ALA A 216 1.18 -5.43 -16.64
C ALA A 216 1.49 -6.91 -16.32
N ARG A 217 1.84 -7.19 -15.06
CA ARG A 217 2.02 -8.57 -14.58
C ARG A 217 0.72 -9.37 -14.68
N LEU A 218 -0.40 -8.82 -14.21
CA LEU A 218 -1.71 -9.47 -14.31
C LEU A 218 -2.06 -9.76 -15.77
N LEU A 219 -1.85 -8.80 -16.67
CA LEU A 219 -2.09 -8.97 -18.11
C LEU A 219 -1.22 -10.08 -18.72
N GLN A 220 0.05 -10.15 -18.36
CA GLN A 220 0.98 -11.18 -18.85
C GLN A 220 0.56 -12.58 -18.37
N GLU A 221 0.16 -12.72 -17.11
CA GLU A 221 -0.20 -14.02 -16.53
C GLU A 221 -1.56 -14.54 -17.01
N VAL A 222 -2.53 -13.65 -17.32
CA VAL A 222 -3.92 -14.06 -17.64
C VAL A 222 -4.52 -13.46 -18.90
N GLY A 223 -3.88 -12.48 -19.55
CA GLY A 223 -4.46 -11.73 -20.67
C GLY A 223 -4.73 -12.53 -21.94
N GLY A 224 -4.19 -13.73 -22.07
CA GLY A 224 -4.44 -14.63 -23.20
C GLY A 224 -5.73 -15.45 -23.11
N ALA A 225 -6.44 -15.42 -21.98
CA ALA A 225 -7.60 -16.25 -21.73
C ALA A 225 -8.87 -15.81 -22.48
N THR A 226 -8.95 -14.52 -22.89
CA THR A 226 -10.08 -13.99 -23.70
C THR A 226 -9.59 -13.14 -24.87
N GLY A 227 -10.37 -13.10 -25.99
CA GLY A 227 -9.98 -12.41 -27.22
C GLY A 227 -10.03 -10.87 -27.15
N HIS A 228 -10.70 -10.29 -26.16
CA HIS A 228 -10.91 -8.84 -26.00
C HIS A 228 -10.53 -8.37 -24.60
N THR A 229 -9.21 -8.41 -24.31
CA THR A 229 -8.68 -8.00 -23.01
C THR A 229 -7.93 -6.69 -23.12
N TRP A 230 -8.32 -5.72 -22.29
CA TRP A 230 -7.58 -4.49 -22.06
C TRP A 230 -6.81 -4.61 -20.73
N GLY A 231 -5.61 -4.06 -20.66
CA GLY A 231 -4.81 -4.04 -19.43
C GLY A 231 -4.19 -2.69 -19.14
N GLY A 232 -4.16 -2.30 -17.86
CA GLY A 232 -3.57 -1.03 -17.46
C GLY A 232 -3.88 -0.63 -16.02
N THR A 233 -3.47 0.59 -15.64
CA THR A 233 -3.78 1.10 -14.29
C THR A 233 -5.24 1.54 -14.19
N LEU A 234 -5.80 1.49 -12.97
CA LEU A 234 -7.13 2.02 -12.68
C LEU A 234 -7.30 3.47 -13.15
N HIS A 235 -6.27 4.32 -12.98
CA HIS A 235 -6.30 5.70 -13.47
C HIS A 235 -6.49 5.79 -14.99
N LYS A 236 -5.80 4.93 -15.75
CA LYS A 236 -5.95 4.87 -17.21
C LYS A 236 -7.32 4.32 -17.60
N LEU A 237 -7.82 3.29 -16.90
CA LEU A 237 -9.14 2.73 -17.12
C LEU A 237 -10.24 3.78 -16.98
N LEU A 238 -10.16 4.61 -15.96
CA LEU A 238 -11.13 5.66 -15.65
C LEU A 238 -10.91 6.96 -16.45
N GLY A 239 -9.88 7.04 -17.28
CA GLY A 239 -9.53 8.25 -18.02
C GLY A 239 -9.11 9.42 -17.10
N LEU A 240 -8.65 9.13 -15.89
CA LEU A 240 -8.18 10.14 -14.94
C LEU A 240 -6.89 10.78 -15.45
N ARG A 241 -6.88 12.10 -15.59
CA ARG A 241 -5.71 12.86 -16.05
C ARG A 241 -5.14 13.72 -14.92
N PRO A 242 -3.82 13.86 -14.81
CA PRO A 242 -3.22 14.80 -13.87
C PRO A 242 -3.82 16.20 -14.07
N ARG A 243 -4.28 16.82 -12.98
CA ARG A 243 -4.92 18.16 -12.97
C ARG A 243 -6.33 18.25 -13.57
N SER A 244 -6.97 17.13 -13.92
CA SER A 244 -8.39 17.08 -14.29
C SER A 244 -9.23 16.78 -13.04
N SER A 245 -10.38 17.42 -12.91
CA SER A 245 -11.26 17.28 -11.74
C SER A 245 -12.30 16.17 -11.86
N GLY A 246 -12.16 15.21 -12.77
CA GLY A 246 -13.15 14.15 -12.92
C GLY A 246 -12.66 12.95 -13.75
N SER A 247 -13.36 11.84 -13.59
CA SER A 247 -13.25 10.65 -14.42
C SER A 247 -13.93 10.88 -15.77
N GLU A 248 -13.42 10.27 -16.84
CA GLU A 248 -14.08 10.24 -18.14
C GLU A 248 -15.33 9.35 -18.11
N PHE A 249 -15.32 8.34 -17.22
CA PHE A 249 -16.40 7.38 -17.04
C PHE A 249 -17.13 7.62 -15.70
N GLY A 250 -18.42 7.31 -15.68
CA GLY A 250 -19.30 7.50 -14.54
C GLY A 250 -20.70 6.96 -14.84
N PRO A 251 -21.73 7.28 -14.02
CA PRO A 251 -23.09 6.76 -14.20
C PRO A 251 -23.69 7.08 -15.58
N ASP A 252 -23.42 8.27 -16.12
CA ASP A 252 -23.94 8.71 -17.42
C ASP A 252 -23.12 8.18 -18.62
N ASN A 253 -21.90 7.74 -18.37
CA ASN A 253 -20.99 7.18 -19.37
C ASN A 253 -20.24 5.98 -18.78
N PRO A 254 -20.87 4.81 -18.65
CA PRO A 254 -20.26 3.66 -18.00
C PRO A 254 -19.12 3.04 -18.80
N LEU A 255 -18.22 2.35 -18.10
CA LEU A 255 -17.12 1.61 -18.69
C LEU A 255 -17.65 0.57 -19.67
N PRO A 256 -17.05 0.43 -20.87
CA PRO A 256 -17.52 -0.47 -21.92
C PRO A 256 -17.04 -1.92 -21.72
N TYR A 257 -16.93 -2.40 -20.48
CA TYR A 257 -16.44 -3.74 -20.13
C TYR A 257 -17.50 -4.58 -19.43
N ASP A 258 -17.56 -5.85 -19.81
CA ASP A 258 -18.49 -6.82 -19.23
C ASP A 258 -17.91 -7.43 -17.94
N VAL A 259 -16.57 -7.48 -17.85
CA VAL A 259 -15.83 -7.95 -16.66
C VAL A 259 -14.70 -6.97 -16.35
N VAL A 260 -14.62 -6.53 -15.11
CA VAL A 260 -13.53 -5.69 -14.60
C VAL A 260 -12.86 -6.43 -13.44
N VAL A 261 -11.58 -6.72 -13.59
CA VAL A 261 -10.74 -7.38 -12.57
C VAL A 261 -9.75 -6.35 -12.04
N VAL A 262 -9.70 -6.19 -10.72
CA VAL A 262 -8.77 -5.29 -10.02
C VAL A 262 -7.88 -6.11 -9.11
N ASP A 263 -6.59 -6.16 -9.39
CA ASP A 263 -5.59 -6.75 -8.49
C ASP A 263 -4.94 -5.68 -7.60
N GLU A 264 -4.29 -6.12 -6.51
CA GLU A 264 -3.68 -5.25 -5.49
C GLU A 264 -4.68 -4.21 -4.92
N THR A 265 -5.92 -4.62 -4.68
CA THR A 265 -7.01 -3.74 -4.22
C THR A 265 -6.71 -3.08 -2.87
N SER A 266 -5.83 -3.64 -2.03
CA SER A 266 -5.36 -3.02 -0.77
C SER A 266 -4.75 -1.63 -0.96
N MET A 267 -4.21 -1.34 -2.16
CA MET A 267 -3.62 -0.05 -2.52
C MET A 267 -4.62 0.93 -3.13
N VAL A 268 -5.89 0.56 -3.29
CA VAL A 268 -6.92 1.41 -3.91
C VAL A 268 -7.52 2.33 -2.84
N SER A 269 -7.48 3.65 -3.07
CA SER A 269 -8.05 4.66 -2.17
C SER A 269 -9.58 4.70 -2.26
N LEU A 270 -10.22 5.33 -1.26
CA LEU A 270 -11.66 5.56 -1.24
C LEU A 270 -12.12 6.30 -2.51
N GLU A 271 -11.42 7.36 -2.92
CA GLU A 271 -11.77 8.14 -4.11
C GLU A 271 -11.72 7.30 -5.38
N LEU A 272 -10.65 6.51 -5.55
CA LEU A 272 -10.46 5.69 -6.74
C LEU A 272 -11.46 4.52 -6.81
N MET A 273 -11.78 3.90 -5.66
CA MET A 273 -12.78 2.84 -5.60
C MET A 273 -14.18 3.39 -5.87
N THR A 274 -14.54 4.53 -5.30
CA THR A 274 -15.84 5.18 -5.57
C THR A 274 -15.97 5.51 -7.05
N ALA A 275 -14.94 6.09 -7.67
CA ALA A 275 -14.93 6.39 -9.11
C ALA A 275 -15.09 5.12 -9.95
N LEU A 276 -14.40 4.02 -9.58
CA LEU A 276 -14.52 2.75 -10.29
C LEU A 276 -15.92 2.17 -10.21
N VAL A 277 -16.47 2.04 -8.99
CA VAL A 277 -17.78 1.38 -8.80
C VAL A 277 -18.90 2.20 -9.44
N SER A 278 -18.83 3.54 -9.39
CA SER A 278 -19.78 4.42 -10.05
C SER A 278 -19.71 4.39 -11.59
N ALA A 279 -18.57 4.01 -12.15
CA ALA A 279 -18.37 3.90 -13.60
C ALA A 279 -18.77 2.53 -14.18
N LEU A 280 -19.10 1.55 -13.34
CA LEU A 280 -19.55 0.23 -13.80
C LEU A 280 -20.99 0.26 -14.31
N SER A 281 -21.29 -0.48 -15.38
CA SER A 281 -22.68 -0.74 -15.73
C SER A 281 -23.33 -1.70 -14.72
N GLU A 282 -24.67 -1.69 -14.63
CA GLU A 282 -25.42 -2.60 -13.74
C GLU A 282 -25.12 -4.08 -13.99
N ARG A 283 -24.76 -4.45 -15.21
CA ARG A 283 -24.48 -5.84 -15.61
C ARG A 283 -23.01 -6.21 -15.64
N SER A 284 -22.11 -5.23 -15.45
CA SER A 284 -20.67 -5.49 -15.42
C SER A 284 -20.30 -6.31 -14.18
N ARG A 285 -19.51 -7.35 -14.36
CA ARG A 285 -18.96 -8.15 -13.28
C ARG A 285 -17.70 -7.47 -12.72
N LEU A 286 -17.65 -7.25 -11.41
CA LEU A 286 -16.51 -6.70 -10.70
C LEU A 286 -15.85 -7.78 -9.86
N ILE A 287 -14.55 -7.98 -10.05
CA ILE A 287 -13.73 -8.93 -9.28
C ILE A 287 -12.59 -8.15 -8.65
N LEU A 288 -12.61 -8.03 -7.32
CA LEU A 288 -11.60 -7.35 -6.52
C LEU A 288 -10.68 -8.38 -5.89
N LEU A 289 -9.37 -8.28 -6.13
CA LEU A 289 -8.37 -9.16 -5.54
C LEU A 289 -7.39 -8.35 -4.70
N GLY A 290 -7.04 -8.84 -3.52
CA GLY A 290 -6.07 -8.18 -2.69
C GLY A 290 -5.77 -8.93 -1.40
N ASP A 291 -4.93 -8.31 -0.61
CA ASP A 291 -4.58 -8.77 0.72
C ASP A 291 -4.89 -7.64 1.72
N PRO A 292 -5.93 -7.77 2.54
CA PRO A 292 -6.37 -6.71 3.46
C PRO A 292 -5.35 -6.43 4.57
N HIS A 293 -4.42 -7.36 4.81
CA HIS A 293 -3.39 -7.28 5.84
C HIS A 293 -2.08 -6.63 5.33
N GLN A 294 -1.93 -6.41 4.03
CA GLN A 294 -0.81 -5.65 3.49
C GLN A 294 -0.99 -4.15 3.71
N LEU A 295 0.11 -3.42 3.47
CA LEU A 295 0.10 -1.96 3.50
C LEU A 295 -1.01 -1.41 2.62
N ARG A 296 -1.79 -0.50 3.21
CA ARG A 296 -2.92 0.16 2.58
C ARG A 296 -2.47 1.26 1.61
N SER A 297 -3.40 1.83 0.89
CA SER A 297 -3.16 2.96 -0.01
C SER A 297 -2.45 4.12 0.71
N VAL A 298 -1.60 4.89 0.00
CA VAL A 298 -0.99 6.11 0.56
C VAL A 298 -2.06 7.19 0.76
N GLU A 299 -3.09 7.22 -0.10
CA GLU A 299 -4.23 8.10 0.00
C GLU A 299 -5.25 7.57 1.03
N ALA A 300 -6.24 8.41 1.39
CA ALA A 300 -7.21 8.07 2.43
C ALA A 300 -8.09 6.86 2.08
N GLY A 301 -8.35 6.06 3.11
CA GLY A 301 -9.21 4.89 3.08
C GLY A 301 -8.48 3.56 3.17
N ALA A 302 -9.17 2.58 3.73
CA ALA A 302 -8.73 1.20 3.87
C ALA A 302 -9.77 0.25 3.24
N VAL A 303 -10.27 0.61 2.06
CA VAL A 303 -11.50 0.09 1.46
C VAL A 303 -11.59 -1.44 1.44
N LEU A 304 -10.50 -2.14 1.08
CA LEU A 304 -10.52 -3.60 1.04
C LEU A 304 -10.68 -4.20 2.45
N ALA A 305 -9.99 -3.65 3.45
CA ALA A 305 -10.11 -4.11 4.83
C ALA A 305 -11.49 -3.77 5.41
N ASP A 306 -12.02 -2.60 5.07
CA ASP A 306 -13.36 -2.19 5.48
C ASP A 306 -14.44 -3.11 4.86
N ILE A 307 -14.33 -3.46 3.57
CA ILE A 307 -15.22 -4.42 2.91
C ILE A 307 -15.10 -5.81 3.54
N GLU A 308 -13.90 -6.25 3.90
CA GLU A 308 -13.70 -7.56 4.51
C GLU A 308 -14.30 -7.67 5.91
N SER A 309 -14.32 -6.54 6.65
CA SER A 309 -14.86 -6.48 8.01
C SER A 309 -16.37 -6.19 8.06
N ALA A 310 -16.96 -5.72 6.95
CA ALA A 310 -18.37 -5.31 6.88
C ALA A 310 -19.21 -6.39 6.19
N ASP A 311 -20.04 -7.08 6.96
CA ASP A 311 -20.90 -8.16 6.46
C ASP A 311 -21.98 -7.70 5.49
N ASP A 312 -22.29 -6.39 5.41
CA ASP A 312 -23.42 -5.84 4.66
C ASP A 312 -23.04 -5.15 3.34
N LEU A 313 -21.74 -4.95 3.07
CA LEU A 313 -21.31 -4.23 1.87
C LEU A 313 -21.28 -5.10 0.61
N VAL A 314 -20.94 -6.37 0.75
CA VAL A 314 -20.86 -7.32 -0.37
C VAL A 314 -21.57 -8.61 0.01
N MET A 315 -22.88 -8.65 -0.22
CA MET A 315 -23.79 -9.74 0.20
C MET A 315 -24.44 -10.45 -0.98
N GLU A 316 -24.93 -11.67 -0.76
CA GLU A 316 -25.82 -12.34 -1.70
C GLU A 316 -27.18 -11.59 -1.83
N PRO A 317 -27.87 -11.63 -3.01
CA PRO A 317 -27.57 -12.54 -4.14
C PRO A 317 -26.55 -12.03 -5.16
N GLY A 318 -26.17 -10.76 -5.15
CA GLY A 318 -25.32 -10.15 -6.17
C GLY A 318 -23.84 -9.97 -5.79
N GLY A 319 -23.49 -10.16 -4.51
CA GLY A 319 -22.14 -10.02 -3.99
C GLY A 319 -21.64 -11.24 -3.24
N SER A 320 -20.33 -11.43 -3.17
CA SER A 320 -19.68 -12.51 -2.41
C SER A 320 -18.26 -12.15 -1.99
N LEU A 321 -17.87 -12.61 -0.80
CA LEU A 321 -16.52 -12.51 -0.26
C LEU A 321 -15.90 -13.91 -0.12
N ALA A 322 -14.80 -14.16 -0.82
CA ALA A 322 -14.06 -15.42 -0.77
C ALA A 322 -12.67 -15.19 -0.14
N ARG A 323 -12.33 -15.97 0.88
CA ARG A 323 -11.05 -15.91 1.59
C ARG A 323 -10.17 -17.10 1.23
N LEU A 324 -8.96 -16.84 0.71
CA LEU A 324 -7.96 -17.86 0.38
C LEU A 324 -7.03 -18.03 1.58
N GLN A 325 -6.76 -19.26 1.97
CA GLN A 325 -6.00 -19.58 3.17
C GLN A 325 -4.61 -20.14 2.87
N ASN A 326 -4.48 -20.97 1.82
CA ASN A 326 -3.24 -21.70 1.57
C ASN A 326 -2.22 -20.89 0.76
N ASN A 327 -1.01 -20.74 1.27
CA ASN A 327 0.11 -20.16 0.53
C ASN A 327 0.95 -21.26 -0.14
N TYR A 328 1.10 -21.18 -1.45
CA TYR A 328 1.81 -22.19 -2.28
C TYR A 328 3.21 -21.75 -2.74
N ARG A 329 3.62 -20.53 -2.43
CA ARG A 329 4.79 -19.92 -3.07
C ARG A 329 5.96 -19.70 -2.14
N SER A 330 5.73 -19.37 -0.88
CA SER A 330 6.78 -18.98 0.06
C SER A 330 7.26 -20.19 0.87
N ASN A 331 8.49 -20.06 1.41
CA ASN A 331 9.04 -21.00 2.37
C ASN A 331 8.09 -21.16 3.58
N PRO A 332 7.86 -22.38 4.09
CA PRO A 332 7.00 -22.62 5.26
C PRO A 332 7.38 -21.81 6.51
N GLU A 333 8.69 -21.56 6.75
CA GLU A 333 9.14 -20.74 7.87
C GLU A 333 8.69 -19.28 7.75
N ILE A 334 8.74 -18.74 6.52
CA ILE A 334 8.26 -17.37 6.24
C ILE A 334 6.74 -17.30 6.45
N ASN A 335 6.00 -18.34 6.04
CA ASN A 335 4.56 -18.39 6.26
C ASN A 335 4.23 -18.42 7.75
N TYR A 336 4.94 -19.25 8.53
CA TYR A 336 4.74 -19.34 9.97
C TYR A 336 5.02 -17.99 10.68
N LEU A 337 6.10 -17.30 10.29
CA LEU A 337 6.36 -15.93 10.80
C LEU A 337 5.24 -14.95 10.37
N ALA A 338 4.79 -15.01 9.13
CA ALA A 338 3.73 -14.16 8.61
C ALA A 338 2.40 -14.36 9.37
N ASP A 339 2.05 -15.61 9.66
CA ASP A 339 0.85 -15.96 10.43
C ASP A 339 0.94 -15.43 11.87
N ALA A 340 2.08 -15.64 12.56
CA ALA A 340 2.32 -15.10 13.90
C ALA A 340 2.23 -13.55 13.94
N ILE A 341 2.73 -12.88 12.89
CA ILE A 341 2.59 -11.43 12.75
C ILE A 341 1.11 -11.05 12.62
N LEU A 342 0.33 -11.73 11.80
CA LEU A 342 -1.09 -11.44 11.59
C LEU A 342 -1.93 -11.66 12.86
N GLU A 343 -1.63 -12.70 13.62
CA GLU A 343 -2.28 -12.99 14.90
C GLU A 343 -1.90 -11.97 16.00
N GLY A 344 -0.83 -11.21 15.79
CA GLY A 344 -0.32 -10.27 16.80
C GLY A 344 0.40 -10.94 17.95
N ASP A 345 0.85 -12.17 17.75
CA ASP A 345 1.56 -12.96 18.75
C ASP A 345 3.08 -12.75 18.65
N ALA A 346 3.59 -11.84 19.48
CA ALA A 346 5.01 -11.50 19.50
C ALA A 346 5.89 -12.67 19.97
N ASP A 347 5.39 -13.53 20.84
CA ASP A 347 6.13 -14.70 21.34
C ASP A 347 6.23 -15.77 20.25
N ALA A 348 5.13 -16.04 19.51
CA ALA A 348 5.14 -16.92 18.36
C ALA A 348 6.05 -16.39 17.24
N ALA A 349 6.01 -15.08 16.96
CA ALA A 349 6.89 -14.44 15.98
C ALA A 349 8.37 -14.57 16.37
N ARG A 350 8.69 -14.41 17.66
CA ARG A 350 10.04 -14.62 18.18
C ARG A 350 10.47 -16.08 18.02
N ALA A 351 9.62 -17.04 18.42
CA ALA A 351 9.89 -18.45 18.26
C ALA A 351 10.09 -18.86 16.78
N ALA A 352 9.29 -18.26 15.87
CA ALA A 352 9.46 -18.43 14.43
C ALA A 352 10.86 -18.02 13.96
N VAL A 353 11.34 -16.85 14.39
CA VAL A 353 12.68 -16.35 14.02
C VAL A 353 13.79 -17.21 14.64
N GLU A 354 13.66 -17.56 15.93
CA GLU A 354 14.69 -18.34 16.65
C GLU A 354 14.82 -19.79 16.17
N SER A 355 13.75 -20.39 15.63
CA SER A 355 13.76 -21.78 15.16
C SER A 355 14.04 -21.91 13.65
N ALA A 356 13.98 -20.84 12.88
CA ALA A 356 14.14 -20.89 11.43
C ALA A 356 15.60 -20.97 10.99
N GLU A 357 15.83 -21.65 9.87
CA GLU A 357 17.12 -21.66 9.18
C GLU A 357 17.24 -20.52 8.14
N THR A 358 16.10 -20.05 7.65
CA THR A 358 16.01 -19.06 6.57
C THR A 358 15.63 -17.64 7.05
N ILE A 359 15.36 -17.49 8.34
CA ILE A 359 15.02 -16.20 8.96
C ILE A 359 16.01 -15.88 10.07
N GLU A 360 16.50 -14.65 10.07
CA GLU A 360 17.48 -14.18 11.06
C GLU A 360 17.12 -12.77 11.54
N LEU A 361 17.21 -12.52 12.86
CA LEU A 361 17.20 -11.16 13.40
C LEU A 361 18.63 -10.74 13.72
N VAL A 362 19.11 -9.71 13.04
CA VAL A 362 20.42 -9.11 13.24
C VAL A 362 20.24 -7.83 14.07
N VAL A 363 20.83 -7.81 15.26
CA VAL A 363 20.73 -6.64 16.15
C VAL A 363 21.37 -5.43 15.46
N PHE A 364 20.56 -4.38 15.30
CA PHE A 364 20.95 -3.13 14.65
C PHE A 364 20.49 -1.92 15.46
N SER A 365 21.35 -0.92 15.57
CA SER A 365 21.06 0.39 16.15
C SER A 365 21.53 1.51 15.22
N ALA A 366 21.05 2.73 15.48
CA ALA A 366 21.37 3.91 14.64
C ALA A 366 22.87 4.24 14.57
N GLU A 367 23.68 3.73 15.49
CA GLU A 367 25.12 3.96 15.58
C GLU A 367 25.93 2.99 14.71
N VAL A 368 25.30 1.92 14.21
CA VAL A 368 25.95 0.89 13.39
C VAL A 368 25.93 1.30 11.92
N ASP A 369 27.10 1.33 11.28
CA ASP A 369 27.16 1.48 9.83
C ASP A 369 26.65 0.20 9.15
N PRO A 370 25.58 0.28 8.31
CA PRO A 370 25.05 -0.87 7.59
C PRO A 370 26.10 -1.65 6.80
N SER A 371 27.10 -0.98 6.24
CA SER A 371 28.17 -1.59 5.45
C SER A 371 29.11 -2.50 6.27
N THR A 372 29.02 -2.48 7.61
CA THR A 372 29.82 -3.35 8.49
C THR A 372 29.13 -4.66 8.84
N LEU A 373 27.84 -4.81 8.51
CA LEU A 373 27.04 -5.99 8.85
C LEU A 373 27.39 -7.19 7.93
N PRO A 374 27.95 -8.31 8.47
CA PRO A 374 28.49 -9.39 7.63
C PRO A 374 27.47 -10.05 6.72
N THR A 375 26.26 -10.31 7.22
CA THR A 375 25.19 -10.96 6.45
C THR A 375 24.67 -10.07 5.33
N LEU A 376 24.50 -8.76 5.59
CA LEU A 376 24.13 -7.77 4.58
C LEU A 376 25.18 -7.67 3.48
N ARG A 377 26.47 -7.61 3.88
CA ARG A 377 27.61 -7.59 2.95
C ARG A 377 27.59 -8.82 2.05
N HIS A 378 27.43 -10.01 2.62
CA HIS A 378 27.41 -11.26 1.86
C HIS A 378 26.33 -11.24 0.76
N ASP A 379 25.07 -10.95 1.11
CA ASP A 379 23.96 -10.99 0.17
C ASP A 379 24.03 -9.87 -0.87
N SER A 380 24.41 -8.66 -0.42
CA SER A 380 24.54 -7.50 -1.31
C SER A 380 25.68 -7.66 -2.32
N LEU A 381 26.84 -8.18 -1.88
CA LEU A 381 27.99 -8.43 -2.77
C LEU A 381 27.67 -9.54 -3.78
N ALA A 382 27.09 -10.65 -3.33
CA ALA A 382 26.71 -11.76 -4.21
C ALA A 382 25.74 -11.29 -5.31
N THR A 383 24.76 -10.48 -4.93
CA THR A 383 23.79 -9.92 -5.89
C THR A 383 24.44 -8.91 -6.82
N ALA A 384 25.20 -7.94 -6.30
CA ALA A 384 25.87 -6.92 -7.10
C ALA A 384 26.88 -7.53 -8.09
N THR A 385 27.66 -8.55 -7.66
CA THR A 385 28.60 -9.29 -8.51
C THR A 385 27.86 -9.99 -9.66
N SER A 386 26.73 -10.65 -9.38
CA SER A 386 25.93 -11.33 -10.41
C SER A 386 25.32 -10.33 -11.39
N VAL A 387 24.72 -9.25 -10.90
CA VAL A 387 24.13 -8.18 -11.73
C VAL A 387 25.21 -7.56 -12.62
N ARG A 388 26.38 -7.24 -12.05
CA ARG A 388 27.49 -6.64 -12.78
C ARG A 388 28.07 -7.58 -13.84
N GLY A 389 28.23 -8.87 -13.54
CA GLY A 389 28.70 -9.86 -14.50
C GLY A 389 27.83 -9.88 -15.75
N HIS A 390 26.52 -10.09 -15.58
CA HIS A 390 25.57 -10.04 -16.69
C HIS A 390 25.53 -8.68 -17.39
N ALA A 391 25.68 -7.58 -16.65
CA ALA A 391 25.68 -6.24 -17.22
C ALA A 391 26.90 -5.96 -18.09
N ILE A 392 28.09 -6.46 -17.72
CA ILE A 392 29.33 -6.36 -18.53
C ILE A 392 29.19 -7.19 -19.80
N ASP A 393 28.59 -8.39 -19.70
CA ASP A 393 28.36 -9.31 -20.82
C ASP A 393 27.22 -8.84 -21.75
N GLY A 394 26.54 -7.73 -21.42
CA GLY A 394 25.41 -7.17 -22.21
C GLY A 394 24.09 -7.92 -22.05
N GLU A 395 23.97 -8.77 -21.03
CA GLU A 395 22.81 -9.64 -20.77
C GLU A 395 21.78 -8.95 -19.87
N GLY A 396 21.04 -7.97 -20.42
CA GLY A 396 20.14 -7.10 -19.65
C GLY A 396 19.04 -7.83 -18.89
N ASP A 397 18.38 -8.82 -19.51
CA ASP A 397 17.33 -9.61 -18.87
C ASP A 397 17.87 -10.45 -17.71
N ALA A 398 19.05 -11.04 -17.88
CA ALA A 398 19.72 -11.81 -16.84
C ALA A 398 20.15 -10.90 -15.67
N ALA A 399 20.64 -9.69 -15.97
CA ALA A 399 20.98 -8.68 -14.97
C ALA A 399 19.76 -8.25 -14.15
N ASN A 400 18.63 -7.95 -14.80
CA ASN A 400 17.38 -7.61 -14.11
C ASN A 400 16.86 -8.78 -13.25
N LYS A 401 16.96 -10.01 -13.75
CA LYS A 401 16.59 -11.21 -12.97
C LYS A 401 17.51 -11.42 -11.77
N ALA A 402 18.83 -11.22 -11.94
CA ALA A 402 19.78 -11.28 -10.83
C ALA A 402 19.52 -10.20 -9.76
N LEU A 403 19.04 -9.03 -10.17
CA LEU A 403 18.66 -7.94 -9.26
C LEU A 403 17.54 -8.34 -8.28
N ASN A 404 16.68 -9.29 -8.63
CA ASN A 404 15.59 -9.76 -7.79
C ASN A 404 15.99 -10.84 -6.77
N ARG A 405 17.28 -11.26 -6.72
CA ARG A 405 17.75 -12.25 -5.75
C ARG A 405 17.80 -11.70 -4.33
N HIS A 406 18.14 -10.44 -4.16
CA HIS A 406 18.19 -9.81 -2.83
C HIS A 406 17.75 -8.36 -2.89
N ARG A 407 17.02 -7.91 -1.85
CA ARG A 407 16.57 -6.52 -1.72
C ARG A 407 16.63 -6.03 -0.28
N VAL A 408 17.15 -4.81 -0.11
CA VAL A 408 17.07 -4.09 1.17
C VAL A 408 15.80 -3.25 1.20
N LEU A 409 14.96 -3.49 2.21
CA LEU A 409 13.67 -2.85 2.41
C LEU A 409 13.69 -2.04 3.71
N CYS A 410 13.36 -0.74 3.64
CA CYS A 410 13.32 0.16 4.79
C CYS A 410 11.90 0.69 4.99
N GLY A 411 11.49 0.90 6.25
CA GLY A 411 10.24 1.59 6.57
C GLY A 411 10.34 3.10 6.27
N HIS A 412 11.47 3.72 6.60
CA HIS A 412 11.74 5.15 6.46
C HIS A 412 12.46 5.49 5.14
N ARG A 413 12.33 6.76 4.72
CA ARG A 413 13.11 7.31 3.60
C ARG A 413 14.44 7.88 4.06
N GLU A 414 14.44 8.65 5.14
CA GLU A 414 15.57 9.38 5.69
C GLU A 414 15.96 8.84 7.08
N GLY A 415 17.09 9.32 7.60
CA GLY A 415 17.62 8.91 8.89
C GLY A 415 18.34 7.56 8.88
N PRO A 416 18.86 7.11 10.04
CA PRO A 416 19.68 5.89 10.16
C PRO A 416 18.96 4.60 9.74
N PHE A 417 17.62 4.58 9.84
CA PHE A 417 16.76 3.46 9.44
C PHE A 417 16.16 3.65 8.04
N GLY A 418 16.62 4.67 7.31
CA GLY A 418 16.02 5.10 6.04
C GLY A 418 16.79 4.66 4.81
N VAL A 419 16.06 4.61 3.68
CA VAL A 419 16.57 4.22 2.35
C VAL A 419 17.82 5.01 1.96
N THR A 420 17.80 6.34 2.17
CA THR A 420 18.91 7.23 1.76
C THR A 420 20.22 6.84 2.45
N HIS A 421 20.17 6.54 3.75
CA HIS A 421 21.34 6.13 4.52
C HIS A 421 21.84 4.75 4.06
N TRP A 422 20.96 3.74 4.01
CA TRP A 422 21.32 2.37 3.65
C TRP A 422 21.81 2.25 2.21
N ALA A 423 21.14 2.90 1.26
CA ALA A 423 21.57 2.90 -0.14
C ALA A 423 22.95 3.55 -0.32
N ARG A 424 23.22 4.67 0.37
CA ARG A 424 24.51 5.35 0.33
C ARG A 424 25.64 4.50 0.92
N SER A 425 25.44 3.92 2.12
CA SER A 425 26.43 3.06 2.77
C SER A 425 26.74 1.83 1.92
N LEU A 426 25.71 1.16 1.39
CA LEU A 426 25.91 -0.01 0.53
C LEU A 426 26.65 0.34 -0.77
N ARG A 427 26.24 1.41 -1.46
CA ARG A 427 26.92 1.84 -2.69
C ARG A 427 28.38 2.18 -2.44
N ALA A 428 28.66 2.97 -1.39
CA ALA A 428 30.03 3.35 -1.02
C ALA A 428 30.90 2.13 -0.71
N TRP A 429 30.36 1.16 0.03
CA TRP A 429 31.08 -0.08 0.33
C TRP A 429 31.27 -0.96 -0.93
N LEU A 430 30.22 -1.18 -1.73
CA LEU A 430 30.31 -1.98 -2.96
C LEU A 430 31.34 -1.41 -3.95
N SER A 431 31.52 -0.08 -3.98
CA SER A 431 32.55 0.56 -4.79
C SER A 431 33.99 0.27 -4.33
N THR A 432 34.19 -0.25 -3.12
CA THR A 432 35.50 -0.73 -2.63
C THR A 432 35.74 -2.20 -2.94
N GLU A 433 34.69 -2.98 -3.16
CA GLU A 433 34.76 -4.43 -3.40
C GLU A 433 34.70 -4.79 -4.90
N LEU A 434 34.13 -3.92 -5.74
CA LEU A 434 33.92 -4.17 -7.16
C LEU A 434 34.61 -3.06 -7.98
N ASP A 435 35.50 -3.43 -8.86
CA ASP A 435 36.21 -2.51 -9.73
C ASP A 435 35.23 -1.69 -10.59
N ASP A 436 35.44 -0.39 -10.75
CA ASP A 436 34.64 0.55 -11.53
C ASP A 436 33.15 0.58 -11.14
N TYR A 437 32.79 0.23 -9.89
CA TYR A 437 31.43 0.25 -9.39
C TYR A 437 31.10 1.57 -8.70
N GLY A 438 30.32 2.43 -9.36
CA GLY A 438 29.74 3.62 -8.73
C GLY A 438 30.69 4.78 -8.44
N PHE A 439 31.95 4.70 -8.84
CA PHE A 439 32.94 5.76 -8.61
C PHE A 439 32.96 6.74 -9.80
N ASP A 440 32.79 8.04 -9.52
CA ASP A 440 32.96 9.18 -10.43
C ASP A 440 32.18 9.20 -11.76
N ALA A 441 31.46 8.15 -12.12
CA ALA A 441 30.66 8.12 -13.34
C ALA A 441 29.18 8.31 -13.03
N ARG A 442 28.47 9.09 -13.85
CA ARG A 442 27.02 9.25 -13.77
C ARG A 442 26.29 7.91 -13.92
N HIS A 443 26.81 7.03 -14.81
CA HIS A 443 26.30 5.68 -15.05
C HIS A 443 27.47 4.70 -15.16
N TYR A 444 27.25 3.45 -14.70
CA TYR A 444 28.22 2.36 -14.74
C TYR A 444 27.51 1.02 -14.99
N ALA A 445 28.21 0.06 -15.58
CA ALA A 445 27.67 -1.27 -15.84
C ALA A 445 27.34 -2.00 -14.51
N GLY A 446 26.12 -2.49 -14.40
CA GLY A 446 25.58 -3.09 -13.18
C GLY A 446 24.90 -2.10 -12.23
N GLN A 447 24.75 -0.82 -12.60
CA GLN A 447 24.01 0.15 -11.81
C GLN A 447 22.53 -0.23 -11.78
N PRO A 448 21.97 -0.50 -10.58
CA PRO A 448 20.54 -0.74 -10.43
C PRO A 448 19.81 0.59 -10.30
N LEU A 449 18.72 0.75 -11.04
CA LEU A 449 17.91 1.97 -11.08
C LEU A 449 16.45 1.69 -10.74
N LEU A 450 15.81 2.64 -10.04
CA LEU A 450 14.36 2.66 -9.75
C LEU A 450 13.74 3.90 -10.38
N ILE A 451 12.78 3.71 -11.25
CA ILE A 451 12.04 4.79 -11.92
C ILE A 451 11.05 5.41 -10.94
N GLN A 452 11.07 6.75 -10.84
CA GLN A 452 10.31 7.51 -9.83
C GLN A 452 9.02 8.12 -10.37
N ARG A 453 8.87 8.23 -11.69
CA ARG A 453 7.73 8.88 -12.32
C ARG A 453 7.19 8.08 -13.50
N ASN A 454 5.87 8.18 -13.69
CA ASN A 454 5.22 7.65 -14.88
C ASN A 454 5.55 8.51 -16.11
N SER A 455 5.79 7.85 -17.23
CA SER A 455 5.91 8.44 -18.56
C SER A 455 5.12 7.57 -19.58
N ASP A 456 5.18 7.92 -20.85
CA ASP A 456 4.60 7.08 -21.89
C ASP A 456 5.34 5.74 -22.06
N LEU A 457 6.61 5.69 -21.63
CA LEU A 457 7.49 4.52 -21.78
C LEU A 457 7.68 3.73 -20.48
N PHE A 458 7.54 4.37 -19.33
CA PHE A 458 7.89 3.80 -18.03
C PHE A 458 6.80 4.04 -16.99
N SER A 459 6.69 3.12 -16.05
CA SER A 459 5.85 3.25 -14.86
C SER A 459 6.69 3.56 -13.62
N ASN A 460 6.14 4.34 -12.69
CA ASN A 460 6.73 4.51 -11.37
C ASN A 460 6.84 3.14 -10.68
N GLY A 461 8.02 2.83 -10.18
CA GLY A 461 8.34 1.53 -9.58
C GLY A 461 8.97 0.51 -10.53
N ASP A 462 9.07 0.81 -11.84
CA ASP A 462 9.85 -0.01 -12.76
C ASP A 462 11.33 0.01 -12.36
N THR A 463 12.00 -1.11 -12.54
CA THR A 463 13.42 -1.28 -12.25
C THR A 463 14.22 -1.39 -13.54
N ALA A 464 15.46 -0.94 -13.51
CA ALA A 464 16.36 -1.07 -14.64
C ALA A 464 17.77 -1.41 -14.18
N VAL A 465 18.57 -2.01 -15.06
CA VAL A 465 20.00 -2.18 -14.87
C VAL A 465 20.72 -1.53 -16.06
N VAL A 466 21.76 -0.77 -15.77
CA VAL A 466 22.66 -0.24 -16.81
C VAL A 466 23.61 -1.35 -17.26
N VAL A 467 23.62 -1.65 -18.55
CA VAL A 467 24.45 -2.69 -19.15
C VAL A 467 25.38 -2.11 -20.20
N ARG A 468 26.46 -2.83 -20.47
CA ARG A 468 27.45 -2.47 -21.50
C ARG A 468 27.13 -3.21 -22.80
N ARG A 469 27.04 -2.52 -23.90
CA ARG A 469 26.92 -3.12 -25.22
C ARG A 469 28.28 -3.50 -25.83
N ALA A 470 28.25 -4.25 -26.93
CA ALA A 470 29.46 -4.71 -27.62
C ALA A 470 30.34 -3.57 -28.17
N ASP A 471 29.78 -2.39 -28.37
CA ASP A 471 30.46 -1.14 -28.77
C ASP A 471 30.96 -0.30 -27.59
N ASP A 472 30.91 -0.85 -26.38
CA ASP A 472 31.27 -0.23 -25.10
C ASP A 472 30.29 0.90 -24.65
N GLU A 473 29.17 1.08 -25.35
CA GLU A 473 28.12 2.01 -24.97
C GLU A 473 27.33 1.49 -23.75
N LEU A 474 27.00 2.40 -22.81
CA LEU A 474 26.12 2.10 -21.68
C LEU A 474 24.67 2.33 -22.05
N VAL A 475 23.83 1.32 -21.83
CA VAL A 475 22.38 1.35 -22.09
C VAL A 475 21.64 0.85 -20.85
N ALA A 476 20.55 1.50 -20.48
CA ALA A 476 19.67 1.03 -19.41
C ALA A 476 18.66 0.02 -19.97
N VAL A 477 18.51 -1.11 -19.29
CA VAL A 477 17.53 -2.15 -19.63
C VAL A 477 16.45 -2.14 -18.57
N VAL A 478 15.29 -1.62 -18.94
CA VAL A 478 14.12 -1.52 -18.05
C VAL A 478 13.37 -2.85 -18.06
N ASP A 479 13.16 -3.41 -16.85
CA ASP A 479 12.36 -4.62 -16.66
C ASP A 479 10.87 -4.30 -16.80
N ARG A 480 10.26 -4.79 -17.88
CA ARG A 480 8.83 -4.62 -18.13
C ARG A 480 8.18 -5.96 -18.51
N PRO A 481 6.92 -6.14 -18.15
CA PRO A 481 6.18 -7.36 -18.49
C PRO A 481 6.07 -7.63 -20.01
N GLU A 482 5.97 -6.56 -20.82
CA GLU A 482 5.91 -6.69 -22.28
C GLU A 482 7.25 -7.07 -22.93
N GLY A 483 8.29 -7.16 -22.13
CA GLY A 483 9.67 -7.40 -22.54
C GLY A 483 10.59 -6.24 -22.19
N ALA A 484 11.87 -6.53 -22.04
CA ALA A 484 12.87 -5.55 -21.67
C ALA A 484 12.95 -4.38 -22.66
N LEU A 485 12.93 -3.16 -22.15
CA LEU A 485 13.09 -1.96 -22.96
C LEU A 485 14.51 -1.40 -22.81
N TRP A 486 15.22 -1.28 -23.93
CA TRP A 486 16.57 -0.77 -24.00
C TRP A 486 16.55 0.72 -24.34
N VAL A 487 17.07 1.55 -23.46
CA VAL A 487 17.07 3.01 -23.61
C VAL A 487 18.40 3.62 -23.19
N ALA A 488 18.70 4.80 -23.73
CA ALA A 488 19.83 5.57 -23.22
C ALA A 488 19.61 5.91 -21.75
N PRO A 489 20.59 5.76 -20.86
CA PRO A 489 20.45 6.06 -19.43
C PRO A 489 20.01 7.51 -19.16
N SER A 490 20.33 8.44 -20.06
CA SER A 490 19.89 9.85 -20.00
C SER A 490 18.39 10.06 -20.14
N LEU A 491 17.63 9.07 -20.61
CA LEU A 491 16.17 9.13 -20.62
C LEU A 491 15.55 8.79 -19.26
N LEU A 492 16.36 8.32 -18.32
CA LEU A 492 15.96 7.95 -16.96
C LEU A 492 16.40 9.01 -15.93
N ASP A 493 16.31 10.30 -16.27
CA ASP A 493 16.76 11.40 -15.41
C ASP A 493 16.07 11.44 -14.04
N ASP A 494 14.82 10.95 -13.94
CA ASP A 494 14.05 10.83 -12.70
C ASP A 494 14.28 9.50 -11.95
N ALA A 495 15.19 8.64 -12.42
CA ALA A 495 15.52 7.39 -11.73
C ALA A 495 16.54 7.61 -10.60
N THR A 496 16.44 6.80 -9.57
CA THR A 496 17.37 6.78 -8.43
C THR A 496 18.08 5.45 -8.33
N ASP A 497 19.26 5.43 -7.71
CA ASP A 497 19.97 4.18 -7.41
C ASP A 497 19.12 3.25 -6.54
N LEU A 498 19.09 1.94 -6.87
CA LEU A 498 18.26 0.93 -6.23
C LEU A 498 19.08 -0.04 -5.38
N HIS A 499 19.90 0.46 -4.45
CA HIS A 499 20.60 -0.38 -3.46
C HIS A 499 19.71 -0.68 -2.25
N ALA A 500 18.73 0.19 -1.97
CA ALA A 500 17.66 -0.01 -1.01
C ALA A 500 16.38 0.65 -1.52
N MET A 501 15.21 0.23 -1.01
CA MET A 501 13.93 0.86 -1.32
C MET A 501 13.00 0.82 -0.12
N THR A 502 11.91 1.64 -0.15
CA THR A 502 10.90 1.55 0.90
C THR A 502 10.05 0.30 0.73
N ILE A 503 9.55 -0.23 1.85
CA ILE A 503 8.60 -1.36 1.87
C ILE A 503 7.37 -1.03 1.01
N HIS A 504 6.86 0.20 1.06
CA HIS A 504 5.75 0.65 0.20
C HIS A 504 6.04 0.47 -1.30
N LYS A 505 7.25 0.83 -1.75
CA LYS A 505 7.62 0.68 -3.16
C LYS A 505 7.89 -0.76 -3.59
N SER A 506 8.04 -1.68 -2.63
CA SER A 506 8.18 -3.10 -2.92
C SER A 506 6.85 -3.82 -3.16
N GLN A 507 5.70 -3.16 -2.91
CA GLN A 507 4.38 -3.74 -3.16
C GLN A 507 4.25 -4.17 -4.63
N GLY A 508 3.61 -5.31 -4.87
CA GLY A 508 3.55 -5.95 -6.19
C GLY A 508 4.86 -6.62 -6.66
N SER A 509 5.99 -6.45 -5.93
CA SER A 509 7.27 -7.11 -6.23
C SER A 509 7.54 -8.26 -5.26
N GLN A 510 8.41 -9.19 -5.68
CA GLN A 510 8.90 -10.30 -4.86
C GLN A 510 10.38 -10.55 -5.12
N PHE A 511 11.09 -11.01 -4.11
CA PHE A 511 12.52 -11.24 -4.12
C PHE A 511 12.81 -12.63 -3.55
N ASP A 512 13.94 -13.23 -3.92
CA ASP A 512 14.31 -14.51 -3.30
C ASP A 512 14.63 -14.29 -1.83
N ARG A 513 15.42 -13.26 -1.49
CA ARG A 513 15.73 -12.86 -0.11
C ARG A 513 15.48 -11.38 0.13
N VAL A 514 15.08 -11.03 1.33
CA VAL A 514 14.94 -9.64 1.76
C VAL A 514 15.71 -9.35 3.05
N SER A 515 16.31 -8.16 3.09
CA SER A 515 16.88 -7.54 4.29
C SER A 515 15.94 -6.42 4.71
N VAL A 516 15.20 -6.61 5.78
CA VAL A 516 14.19 -5.67 6.28
C VAL A 516 14.79 -4.83 7.41
N VAL A 517 14.88 -3.53 7.22
CA VAL A 517 15.29 -2.58 8.26
C VAL A 517 14.05 -2.17 9.03
N LEU A 518 13.93 -2.68 10.27
CA LEU A 518 12.82 -2.33 11.15
C LEU A 518 12.90 -0.84 11.52
N PRO A 519 11.78 -0.12 11.50
CA PRO A 519 11.72 1.20 12.14
C PRO A 519 12.14 1.11 13.61
N PRO A 520 12.66 2.19 14.22
CA PRO A 520 12.98 2.20 15.64
C PRO A 520 11.70 2.12 16.48
N GLN A 521 11.86 1.70 17.73
CA GLN A 521 10.76 1.70 18.70
C GLN A 521 10.10 3.09 18.81
N GLY A 522 8.80 3.11 19.01
CA GLY A 522 7.99 4.34 19.05
C GLY A 522 7.75 4.99 17.67
N SER A 523 8.26 4.39 16.59
CA SER A 523 7.99 4.90 15.23
C SER A 523 6.54 4.59 14.81
N PRO A 524 5.77 5.56 14.30
CA PRO A 524 4.41 5.33 13.80
C PRO A 524 4.37 4.40 12.58
N LEU A 525 5.52 4.13 11.94
CA LEU A 525 5.64 3.16 10.85
C LEU A 525 5.93 1.74 11.36
N LEU A 526 6.21 1.56 12.66
CA LEU A 526 6.47 0.25 13.24
C LEU A 526 5.15 -0.48 13.48
N THR A 527 4.53 -0.97 12.41
CA THR A 527 3.22 -1.60 12.43
C THR A 527 3.24 -3.02 11.88
N ARG A 528 2.23 -3.79 12.28
CA ARG A 528 1.99 -5.17 11.86
C ARG A 528 1.94 -5.29 10.34
N GLU A 529 1.20 -4.43 9.67
CA GLU A 529 1.01 -4.43 8.22
C GLU A 529 2.30 -4.09 7.47
N LEU A 530 3.12 -3.18 8.02
CA LEU A 530 4.43 -2.88 7.44
C LEU A 530 5.35 -4.10 7.52
N LEU A 531 5.44 -4.71 8.71
CA LEU A 531 6.28 -5.90 8.93
C LEU A 531 5.80 -7.07 8.08
N TYR A 532 4.49 -7.36 8.09
CA TYR A 532 3.87 -8.41 7.28
C TYR A 532 4.15 -8.21 5.78
N THR A 533 3.95 -6.98 5.28
CA THR A 533 4.23 -6.67 3.88
C THR A 533 5.69 -6.91 3.54
N ALA A 534 6.63 -6.51 4.40
CA ALA A 534 8.05 -6.68 4.17
C ALA A 534 8.47 -8.16 4.14
N VAL A 535 8.04 -8.94 5.13
CA VAL A 535 8.37 -10.37 5.27
C VAL A 535 7.82 -11.16 4.08
N THR A 536 6.58 -10.88 3.67
CA THR A 536 5.92 -11.56 2.56
C THR A 536 6.45 -11.17 1.17
N ARG A 537 7.40 -10.24 1.06
CA ARG A 537 8.16 -10.00 -0.20
C ARG A 537 9.19 -11.09 -0.47
N ALA A 538 9.60 -11.86 0.53
CA ALA A 538 10.58 -12.91 0.39
C ALA A 538 9.96 -14.25 -0.06
N ARG A 539 10.73 -15.01 -0.84
CA ARG A 539 10.40 -16.39 -1.24
C ARG A 539 11.20 -17.41 -0.44
N GLU A 540 12.49 -17.14 -0.22
CA GLU A 540 13.46 -18.10 0.31
C GLU A 540 13.99 -17.73 1.69
N GLY A 541 14.15 -16.42 2.01
CA GLY A 541 14.72 -16.03 3.28
C GLY A 541 14.54 -14.56 3.65
N VAL A 542 14.54 -14.30 4.94
CA VAL A 542 14.32 -12.96 5.54
C VAL A 542 15.42 -12.66 6.55
N ARG A 543 16.01 -11.47 6.47
CA ARG A 543 16.84 -10.90 7.53
C ARG A 543 16.21 -9.64 8.07
N LEU A 544 15.96 -9.61 9.37
CA LEU A 544 15.39 -8.47 10.09
C LEU A 544 16.54 -7.72 10.77
N TYR A 545 16.73 -6.44 10.45
CA TYR A 545 17.71 -5.57 11.09
C TYR A 545 17.01 -4.64 12.07
N GLY A 546 17.24 -4.85 13.37
CA GLY A 546 16.56 -4.13 14.44
C GLY A 546 16.75 -4.80 15.80
N THR A 547 15.86 -4.55 16.73
CA THR A 547 15.86 -5.17 18.07
C THR A 547 14.65 -6.10 18.24
N TRP A 548 14.71 -7.00 19.24
CA TRP A 548 13.59 -7.86 19.61
C TRP A 548 12.38 -7.06 20.07
N GLU A 549 12.63 -5.95 20.76
CA GLU A 549 11.61 -5.03 21.24
C GLU A 549 10.88 -4.35 20.07
N ALA A 550 11.63 -3.92 19.05
CA ALA A 550 11.04 -3.36 17.82
C ALA A 550 10.22 -4.40 17.07
N LEU A 551 10.70 -5.66 16.98
CA LEU A 551 9.92 -6.75 16.40
C LEU A 551 8.61 -6.99 17.15
N ALA A 552 8.68 -7.08 18.49
CA ALA A 552 7.49 -7.30 19.33
C ALA A 552 6.50 -6.13 19.23
N GLU A 553 6.98 -4.90 19.22
CA GLU A 553 6.16 -3.71 19.04
C GLU A 553 5.46 -3.72 17.67
N ALA A 554 6.20 -4.03 16.58
CA ALA A 554 5.62 -4.13 15.24
C ALA A 554 4.49 -5.16 15.17
N VAL A 555 4.71 -6.35 15.76
CA VAL A 555 3.70 -7.43 15.80
C VAL A 555 2.48 -6.99 16.63
N GLY A 556 2.70 -6.34 17.77
CA GLY A 556 1.63 -5.89 18.67
C GLY A 556 0.85 -4.67 18.17
N THR A 557 1.37 -3.89 17.22
CA THR A 557 0.80 -2.60 16.82
C THR A 557 0.12 -2.70 15.45
N PRO A 558 -1.23 -2.85 15.38
CA PRO A 558 -1.94 -2.82 14.10
C PRO A 558 -1.97 -1.37 13.53
N ALA A 559 -1.78 -1.24 12.22
CA ALA A 559 -1.99 0.04 11.55
C ALA A 559 -3.47 0.41 11.60
N ARG A 560 -3.79 1.48 12.30
CA ARG A 560 -5.17 1.95 12.46
C ARG A 560 -5.46 3.04 11.44
N ARG A 561 -6.58 2.91 10.74
CA ARG A 561 -7.16 3.96 9.92
C ARG A 561 -8.64 4.03 10.25
N ALA A 562 -9.06 5.20 10.71
CA ALA A 562 -10.45 5.43 11.00
C ALA A 562 -11.25 5.56 9.70
N SER A 563 -12.34 4.80 9.60
CA SER A 563 -13.30 4.76 8.50
C SER A 563 -14.67 4.44 9.08
N GLY A 564 -15.73 4.96 8.48
CA GLY A 564 -17.11 4.60 8.81
C GLY A 564 -17.75 3.68 7.78
N LEU A 565 -16.97 3.21 6.78
CA LEU A 565 -17.50 2.37 5.69
C LEU A 565 -18.05 1.04 6.22
N ALA A 566 -17.38 0.44 7.19
CA ALA A 566 -17.82 -0.79 7.87
C ALA A 566 -18.87 -0.57 8.98
N GLY A 567 -19.31 0.68 9.20
CA GLY A 567 -20.11 1.05 10.37
C GLY A 567 -19.23 1.34 11.61
N PRO A 568 -19.83 1.78 12.73
CA PRO A 568 -19.06 1.98 13.94
C PRO A 568 -18.50 0.64 14.43
N GLU A 569 -17.20 0.63 14.82
CA GLU A 569 -16.59 -0.55 15.45
C GLU A 569 -17.45 -0.98 16.66
N PRO A 570 -17.75 -2.28 16.82
CA PRO A 570 -18.42 -2.74 18.03
C PRO A 570 -17.49 -2.44 19.21
N GLY A 571 -17.98 -1.62 20.17
CA GLY A 571 -17.26 -1.16 21.34
C GLY A 571 -16.90 -2.27 22.32
#